data_6945d569fa6cc3d12a391cf5f39a578a
#
_entry.id   6945d569fa6cc3d12a391cf5f39a578a
#
_cell.length_a   1.000
_cell.length_b   1.000
_cell.length_c   1.000
_cell.angle_alpha   90.00
_cell.angle_beta   90.00
_cell.angle_gamma   90.00
#
_symmetry.space_group_name_H-M   'P 1'
#
loop_
_entity.id
_entity.type
_entity.pdbx_description
1 polymer ?
#
loop_
_entity_poly.entity_id
_entity_poly.type
_entity_poly.pdbx_seq_one_letter_code
_entity_poly.pdbx_strand_id
1 'polypeptide(L)'
;MKKALEAYWGDKISAEELLKVAKEQRLNTYATIKEQGVDFVPTGTFSLYDHVLDMSNTLGIIPEAYAKSGLSQLDTYFAMARGHQKGGVDLPATEMKKWFDSNYHYLVPEFSEKSEFKLNDNKPVDDFIEAKEAGYNARPVILGPLTLLWLGKTSKDAQDPNFNRYSLLPKLAQTYVQLFEKLAAAGAPWVQLDEPILVVDTAKQLSNEFKQTYELFHKSVPNLNILVATYFGRLEDNIDFVKELPIAGLHIDLDRAPEQLEPVLSAIAPTKIGLSLGLVSGRNIWKTDLGAAIKLAQKAVDAIGADRIQVASSSSLLHTPITVANEKKLKPEVADWFSFATEKCGEVATIGVALKDQAAAAQKLEANAKSIAARRDFEKNSDPAVRERVANIKPEDLNRKSPFPQRREVQRQFLKLPPFPTTTIGSFPQTKEIRQYRARFTKGEISQEEYEKFLENEIKMVVEKQEALGLDVLVHGEPERNDMVQYFGEQLDGFVFTQNAWVQSFGSRYVRPPIIVSDVSRPQPMTVRWSSYAQSLTQKIMKGMLTGPVTILNWSFPRVDIGRDQQAFQIALALRDEVVDLEKAGIRAVQVDEPAIREGLPLRRQPVSYTHLTLPTSDL
;
A
#
# COMPACT_ATOMS: atom_id res chain seq x y z
N MET A 1 -4.77 -7.28 -17.47
CA MET A 1 -3.70 -8.12 -16.86
C MET A 1 -4.20 -9.30 -16.02
N LYS A 2 -5.00 -9.11 -14.95
CA LYS A 2 -5.40 -10.20 -14.02
C LYS A 2 -5.86 -11.49 -14.73
N LYS A 3 -6.80 -11.39 -15.68
CA LYS A 3 -7.31 -12.55 -16.44
C LYS A 3 -6.21 -13.24 -17.26
N ALA A 4 -5.30 -12.46 -17.85
CA ALA A 4 -4.21 -13.02 -18.63
C ALA A 4 -3.19 -13.75 -17.75
N LEU A 5 -2.82 -13.18 -16.60
CA LEU A 5 -1.96 -13.84 -15.61
C LEU A 5 -2.57 -15.16 -15.14
N GLU A 6 -3.84 -15.16 -14.73
CA GLU A 6 -4.53 -16.35 -14.25
C GLU A 6 -4.71 -17.41 -15.37
N ALA A 7 -4.88 -16.97 -16.62
CA ALA A 7 -4.95 -17.87 -17.78
C ALA A 7 -3.59 -18.52 -18.07
N TYR A 8 -2.50 -17.76 -18.00
CA TYR A 8 -1.15 -18.29 -18.16
C TYR A 8 -0.81 -19.31 -17.04
N TRP A 9 -1.06 -18.98 -15.80
CA TRP A 9 -0.84 -19.90 -14.67
C TRP A 9 -1.71 -21.17 -14.72
N GLY A 10 -2.82 -21.10 -15.44
CA GLY A 10 -3.72 -22.23 -15.70
C GLY A 10 -3.46 -22.93 -17.03
N ASP A 11 -2.32 -22.68 -17.69
CA ASP A 11 -1.89 -23.28 -18.96
C ASP A 11 -2.91 -23.07 -20.10
N LYS A 12 -3.66 -21.93 -20.08
CA LYS A 12 -4.70 -21.60 -21.08
C LYS A 12 -4.20 -20.67 -22.19
N ILE A 13 -3.12 -19.94 -21.94
CA ILE A 13 -2.45 -19.07 -22.92
C ILE A 13 -0.94 -19.27 -22.83
N SER A 14 -0.25 -18.98 -23.94
CA SER A 14 1.21 -19.03 -24.02
C SER A 14 1.89 -17.85 -23.32
N ALA A 15 3.21 -17.96 -23.09
CA ALA A 15 4.03 -16.85 -22.61
C ALA A 15 4.00 -15.66 -23.59
N GLU A 16 4.04 -15.92 -24.90
CA GLU A 16 3.97 -14.88 -25.92
C GLU A 16 2.66 -14.10 -25.87
N GLU A 17 1.52 -14.80 -25.71
CA GLU A 17 0.20 -14.17 -25.56
C GLU A 17 0.13 -13.31 -24.29
N LEU A 18 0.67 -13.79 -23.16
CA LEU A 18 0.75 -13.01 -21.93
C LEU A 18 1.58 -11.74 -22.10
N LEU A 19 2.78 -11.86 -22.71
CA LEU A 19 3.68 -10.73 -22.92
C LEU A 19 3.11 -9.72 -23.93
N LYS A 20 2.35 -10.18 -24.92
CA LYS A 20 1.60 -9.30 -25.84
C LYS A 20 0.57 -8.47 -25.09
N VAL A 21 -0.25 -9.08 -24.22
CA VAL A 21 -1.21 -8.34 -23.39
C VAL A 21 -0.50 -7.36 -22.46
N ALA A 22 0.66 -7.75 -21.91
CA ALA A 22 1.46 -6.86 -21.07
C ALA A 22 1.95 -5.62 -21.83
N LYS A 23 2.45 -5.81 -23.05
CA LYS A 23 2.87 -4.71 -23.95
C LYS A 23 1.71 -3.76 -24.26
N GLU A 24 0.54 -4.29 -24.63
CA GLU A 24 -0.65 -3.48 -24.89
C GLU A 24 -1.04 -2.63 -23.66
N GLN A 25 -0.95 -3.21 -22.46
CA GLN A 25 -1.24 -2.45 -21.23
C GLN A 25 -0.22 -1.35 -20.96
N ARG A 26 1.08 -1.57 -21.19
CA ARG A 26 2.11 -0.54 -21.05
C ARG A 26 1.87 0.61 -22.01
N LEU A 27 1.67 0.32 -23.30
CA LEU A 27 1.43 1.33 -24.34
C LEU A 27 0.16 2.15 -24.04
N ASN A 28 -0.93 1.51 -23.59
CA ASN A 28 -2.15 2.20 -23.17
C ASN A 28 -1.88 3.13 -21.97
N THR A 29 -1.06 2.70 -21.01
CA THR A 29 -0.69 3.54 -19.87
C THR A 29 0.13 4.74 -20.32
N TYR A 30 1.10 4.56 -21.20
CA TYR A 30 1.92 5.65 -21.73
C TYR A 30 1.08 6.67 -22.50
N ALA A 31 0.15 6.19 -23.35
CA ALA A 31 -0.81 7.06 -24.04
C ALA A 31 -1.65 7.88 -23.06
N THR A 32 -2.24 7.23 -22.05
CA THR A 32 -3.05 7.92 -21.03
C THR A 32 -2.26 9.01 -20.31
N ILE A 33 -1.02 8.73 -19.88
CA ILE A 33 -0.16 9.72 -19.21
C ILE A 33 0.10 10.92 -20.13
N LYS A 34 0.44 10.65 -21.39
CA LYS A 34 0.71 11.70 -22.39
C LYS A 34 -0.53 12.55 -22.70
N GLU A 35 -1.70 11.92 -22.84
CA GLU A 35 -2.97 12.59 -23.08
C GLU A 35 -3.35 13.56 -21.94
N GLN A 36 -2.94 13.25 -20.71
CA GLN A 36 -3.12 14.12 -19.55
C GLN A 36 -2.15 15.32 -19.54
N GLY A 37 -1.19 15.38 -20.45
CA GLY A 37 -0.25 16.48 -20.60
C GLY A 37 1.04 16.38 -19.78
N VAL A 38 1.38 15.19 -19.29
CA VAL A 38 2.65 14.95 -18.59
C VAL A 38 3.80 14.89 -19.58
N ASP A 39 4.89 15.58 -19.29
CA ASP A 39 6.06 15.70 -20.19
C ASP A 39 6.88 14.40 -20.27
N PHE A 40 7.12 13.75 -19.12
CA PHE A 40 7.90 12.52 -19.04
C PHE A 40 7.00 11.31 -18.72
N VAL A 41 7.10 10.27 -19.55
CA VAL A 41 6.40 9.01 -19.33
C VAL A 41 7.34 8.06 -18.56
N PRO A 42 6.99 7.61 -17.33
CA PRO A 42 7.80 6.66 -16.58
C PRO A 42 7.72 5.27 -17.21
N THR A 43 8.86 4.63 -17.42
CA THR A 43 8.96 3.23 -17.86
C THR A 43 9.54 2.35 -16.78
N GLY A 44 9.35 1.02 -16.86
CA GLY A 44 9.78 0.09 -15.81
C GLY A 44 8.84 0.03 -14.59
N THR A 45 7.75 0.79 -14.60
CA THR A 45 6.77 0.83 -13.50
C THR A 45 5.68 -0.24 -13.59
N PHE A 46 5.59 -0.94 -14.71
CA PHE A 46 4.67 -2.06 -14.93
C PHE A 46 5.36 -3.37 -14.57
N SER A 47 4.72 -4.19 -13.73
CA SER A 47 5.21 -5.51 -13.30
C SER A 47 4.18 -6.58 -13.57
N LEU A 48 4.63 -7.78 -13.94
CA LEU A 48 3.75 -8.96 -14.01
C LEU A 48 3.34 -9.45 -12.61
N TYR A 49 4.18 -9.19 -11.60
CA TYR A 49 3.87 -9.55 -10.22
C TYR A 49 4.19 -8.41 -9.23
N ASP A 50 5.46 -8.05 -9.04
CA ASP A 50 5.90 -6.88 -8.26
C ASP A 50 7.24 -6.34 -8.78
N HIS A 51 7.50 -5.05 -8.53
CA HIS A 51 8.67 -4.35 -9.07
C HIS A 51 10.00 -4.72 -8.39
N VAL A 52 9.97 -5.23 -7.15
CA VAL A 52 11.19 -5.73 -6.47
C VAL A 52 11.59 -7.07 -7.07
N LEU A 53 10.61 -7.93 -7.37
CA LEU A 53 10.85 -9.18 -8.08
C LEU A 53 11.38 -8.92 -9.51
N ASP A 54 10.80 -7.93 -10.22
CA ASP A 54 11.32 -7.52 -11.53
C ASP A 54 12.79 -7.15 -11.45
N MET A 55 13.17 -6.34 -10.45
CA MET A 55 14.56 -5.91 -10.27
C MET A 55 15.45 -7.07 -9.84
N SER A 56 14.95 -7.96 -8.98
CA SER A 56 15.66 -9.18 -8.58
C SER A 56 15.95 -10.07 -9.79
N ASN A 57 14.96 -10.27 -10.66
CA ASN A 57 15.12 -11.03 -11.90
C ASN A 57 16.12 -10.35 -12.84
N THR A 58 16.02 -9.03 -13.02
CA THR A 58 16.94 -8.24 -13.87
C THR A 58 18.40 -8.39 -13.42
N LEU A 59 18.65 -8.39 -12.12
CA LEU A 59 20.01 -8.45 -11.55
C LEU A 59 20.49 -9.88 -11.24
N GLY A 60 19.70 -10.90 -11.59
CA GLY A 60 20.05 -12.30 -11.36
C GLY A 60 20.00 -12.72 -9.88
N ILE A 61 19.22 -12.03 -9.05
CA ILE A 61 19.00 -12.41 -7.64
C ILE A 61 17.93 -13.51 -7.63
N ILE A 62 18.37 -14.72 -7.97
CA ILE A 62 17.52 -15.91 -8.09
C ILE A 62 18.08 -16.96 -7.14
N PRO A 63 17.33 -17.42 -6.11
CA PRO A 63 17.80 -18.46 -5.21
C PRO A 63 18.14 -19.76 -5.96
N GLU A 64 19.18 -20.46 -5.51
CA GLU A 64 19.78 -21.58 -6.22
C GLU A 64 18.77 -22.68 -6.60
N ALA A 65 17.81 -22.97 -5.72
CA ALA A 65 16.78 -23.97 -5.97
C ALA A 65 15.92 -23.64 -7.22
N TYR A 66 15.62 -22.36 -7.43
CA TYR A 66 14.86 -21.91 -8.61
C TYR A 66 15.74 -21.86 -9.86
N ALA A 67 16.99 -21.41 -9.74
CA ALA A 67 17.94 -21.35 -10.84
C ALA A 67 18.25 -22.75 -11.42
N LYS A 68 18.25 -23.78 -10.58
CA LYS A 68 18.51 -25.19 -10.97
C LYS A 68 17.25 -25.97 -11.36
N SER A 69 16.07 -25.36 -11.32
CA SER A 69 14.79 -26.05 -11.54
C SER A 69 14.56 -26.53 -12.99
N GLY A 70 15.29 -25.98 -13.96
CA GLY A 70 15.07 -26.23 -15.39
C GLY A 70 13.84 -25.54 -15.98
N LEU A 71 13.16 -24.68 -15.21
CA LEU A 71 12.03 -23.87 -15.67
C LEU A 71 12.49 -22.79 -16.65
N SER A 72 11.58 -22.32 -17.51
CA SER A 72 11.81 -21.13 -18.32
C SER A 72 12.05 -19.91 -17.42
N GLN A 73 12.64 -18.83 -17.98
CA GLN A 73 12.87 -17.59 -17.23
C GLN A 73 11.57 -17.03 -16.65
N LEU A 74 10.49 -17.01 -17.43
CA LEU A 74 9.18 -16.53 -16.99
C LEU A 74 8.54 -17.43 -15.93
N ASP A 75 8.66 -18.76 -16.09
CA ASP A 75 8.16 -19.71 -15.10
C ASP A 75 8.97 -19.66 -13.81
N THR A 76 10.29 -19.44 -13.90
CA THR A 76 11.15 -19.20 -12.71
C THR A 76 10.73 -17.94 -11.97
N TYR A 77 10.44 -16.85 -12.69
CA TYR A 77 9.91 -15.61 -12.12
C TYR A 77 8.59 -15.87 -11.33
N PHE A 78 7.64 -16.59 -11.94
CA PHE A 78 6.39 -16.92 -11.28
C PHE A 78 6.54 -17.99 -10.19
N ALA A 79 7.50 -18.90 -10.31
CA ALA A 79 7.79 -19.88 -9.26
C ALA A 79 8.29 -19.20 -7.97
N MET A 80 9.16 -18.19 -8.09
CA MET A 80 9.55 -17.37 -6.94
C MET A 80 8.35 -16.66 -6.30
N ALA A 81 7.41 -16.18 -7.11
CA ALA A 81 6.25 -15.44 -6.65
C ALA A 81 5.18 -16.31 -5.99
N ARG A 82 4.93 -17.51 -6.51
CA ARG A 82 3.74 -18.31 -6.19
C ARG A 82 4.04 -19.74 -5.77
N GLY A 83 5.30 -20.15 -5.86
CA GLY A 83 5.67 -21.56 -5.84
C GLY A 83 5.38 -22.26 -7.17
N HIS A 84 5.94 -23.45 -7.34
CA HIS A 84 5.70 -24.29 -8.51
C HIS A 84 5.67 -25.74 -8.09
N GLN A 85 4.55 -26.44 -8.34
CA GLN A 85 4.32 -27.82 -7.93
C GLN A 85 3.75 -28.62 -9.10
N LYS A 86 4.52 -28.68 -10.19
CA LYS A 86 4.16 -29.40 -11.44
C LYS A 86 5.40 -30.04 -12.05
N GLY A 87 5.19 -31.09 -12.85
CA GLY A 87 6.23 -31.69 -13.68
C GLY A 87 7.43 -32.25 -12.91
N GLY A 88 7.25 -32.65 -11.64
CA GLY A 88 8.35 -33.15 -10.79
C GLY A 88 9.17 -32.05 -10.11
N VAL A 89 8.83 -30.78 -10.29
CA VAL A 89 9.42 -29.64 -9.60
C VAL A 89 8.53 -29.25 -8.43
N ASP A 90 9.08 -29.15 -7.23
CA ASP A 90 8.39 -28.70 -6.01
C ASP A 90 9.17 -27.55 -5.38
N LEU A 91 8.72 -26.32 -5.66
CA LEU A 91 9.31 -25.09 -5.14
C LEU A 91 8.26 -24.29 -4.37
N PRO A 92 8.52 -23.86 -3.13
CA PRO A 92 7.64 -22.97 -2.39
C PRO A 92 7.66 -21.57 -3.00
N ALA A 93 6.72 -20.72 -2.65
CA ALA A 93 6.84 -19.28 -2.90
C ALA A 93 7.89 -18.67 -1.98
N THR A 94 8.57 -17.59 -2.44
CA THR A 94 9.46 -16.80 -1.59
C THR A 94 8.65 -15.97 -0.60
N GLU A 95 9.29 -15.45 0.45
CA GLU A 95 8.64 -14.61 1.45
C GLU A 95 8.10 -13.32 0.82
N MET A 96 6.91 -12.91 1.25
CA MET A 96 6.28 -11.67 0.84
C MET A 96 6.14 -10.71 2.02
N LYS A 97 6.47 -9.43 1.80
CA LYS A 97 6.32 -8.35 2.78
C LYS A 97 5.60 -7.16 2.17
N LYS A 98 5.10 -6.27 3.02
CA LYS A 98 4.54 -5.01 2.57
C LYS A 98 5.62 -4.03 2.11
N TRP A 99 5.29 -3.31 1.03
CA TRP A 99 6.07 -2.20 0.52
C TRP A 99 5.89 -1.00 1.43
N PHE A 100 6.83 -0.79 2.34
CA PHE A 100 6.76 0.22 3.40
C PHE A 100 5.44 0.11 4.19
N ASP A 101 4.77 1.21 4.42
CA ASP A 101 3.47 1.27 5.10
C ASP A 101 2.27 1.26 4.12
N SER A 102 2.46 0.80 2.89
CA SER A 102 1.42 0.68 1.87
C SER A 102 0.72 -0.69 1.90
N ASN A 103 -0.38 -0.83 1.18
CA ASN A 103 -1.06 -2.12 0.99
C ASN A 103 -0.45 -2.96 -0.16
N TYR A 104 0.55 -2.42 -0.86
CA TYR A 104 1.28 -3.16 -1.88
C TYR A 104 2.31 -4.10 -1.23
N HIS A 105 2.50 -5.27 -1.82
CA HIS A 105 3.44 -6.29 -1.32
C HIS A 105 4.50 -6.59 -2.36
N TYR A 106 5.68 -6.97 -1.89
CA TYR A 106 6.80 -7.37 -2.71
C TYR A 106 7.39 -8.71 -2.24
N LEU A 107 8.02 -9.43 -3.15
CA LEU A 107 8.78 -10.65 -2.85
C LEU A 107 10.16 -10.25 -2.32
N VAL A 108 10.53 -10.82 -1.17
CA VAL A 108 11.75 -10.46 -0.43
C VAL A 108 12.97 -11.08 -1.11
N PRO A 109 13.93 -10.29 -1.61
CA PRO A 109 15.19 -10.81 -2.12
C PRO A 109 16.00 -11.53 -1.02
N GLU A 110 16.63 -12.63 -1.36
CA GLU A 110 17.47 -13.40 -0.43
C GLU A 110 18.94 -13.28 -0.81
N PHE A 111 19.79 -12.99 0.20
CA PHE A 111 21.21 -12.75 0.03
C PHE A 111 22.06 -13.63 0.94
N SER A 112 23.21 -14.07 0.45
CA SER A 112 24.26 -14.71 1.22
C SER A 112 25.63 -14.14 0.81
N GLU A 113 26.67 -14.53 1.54
CA GLU A 113 28.05 -14.19 1.21
C GLU A 113 28.50 -14.68 -0.18
N LYS A 114 27.76 -15.66 -0.72
CA LYS A 114 28.00 -16.27 -2.04
C LYS A 114 27.19 -15.61 -3.17
N SER A 115 26.36 -14.62 -2.83
CA SER A 115 25.54 -13.95 -3.84
C SER A 115 26.39 -13.26 -4.91
N GLU A 116 26.07 -13.55 -6.17
CA GLU A 116 26.67 -12.94 -7.35
C GLU A 116 25.55 -12.25 -8.16
N PHE A 117 25.91 -11.19 -8.85
CA PHE A 117 24.97 -10.40 -9.64
C PHE A 117 25.39 -10.39 -11.10
N LYS A 118 24.41 -10.45 -11.99
CA LYS A 118 24.59 -10.34 -13.43
C LYS A 118 23.29 -9.84 -14.08
N LEU A 119 23.38 -9.16 -15.18
CA LEU A 119 22.19 -8.83 -15.96
C LEU A 119 21.60 -10.12 -16.55
N ASN A 120 20.47 -10.53 -16.00
CA ASN A 120 19.74 -11.75 -16.37
C ASN A 120 18.64 -11.46 -17.40
N ASP A 121 18.09 -10.24 -17.42
CA ASP A 121 17.22 -9.73 -18.46
C ASP A 121 17.46 -8.24 -18.73
N ASN A 122 16.77 -7.68 -19.73
CA ASN A 122 16.89 -6.30 -20.13
C ASN A 122 15.62 -5.47 -19.89
N LYS A 123 14.67 -5.97 -19.08
CA LYS A 123 13.36 -5.34 -18.94
C LYS A 123 13.38 -3.81 -18.81
N PRO A 124 14.21 -3.16 -17.97
CA PRO A 124 14.24 -1.70 -17.89
C PRO A 124 14.67 -1.02 -19.19
N VAL A 125 15.56 -1.66 -19.97
CA VAL A 125 16.04 -1.15 -21.26
C VAL A 125 14.97 -1.36 -22.33
N ASP A 126 14.37 -2.56 -22.38
CA ASP A 126 13.36 -2.92 -23.37
C ASP A 126 12.09 -2.08 -23.20
N ASP A 127 11.63 -1.85 -21.95
CA ASP A 127 10.50 -0.97 -21.65
C ASP A 127 10.78 0.50 -22.06
N PHE A 128 12.03 0.96 -21.90
CA PHE A 128 12.45 2.29 -22.36
C PHE A 128 12.44 2.40 -23.89
N ILE A 129 13.03 1.42 -24.59
CA ILE A 129 13.06 1.39 -26.04
C ILE A 129 11.65 1.33 -26.61
N GLU A 130 10.78 0.46 -26.05
CA GLU A 130 9.37 0.33 -26.44
C GLU A 130 8.63 1.68 -26.37
N ALA A 131 8.80 2.42 -25.27
CA ALA A 131 8.17 3.72 -25.11
C ALA A 131 8.75 4.77 -26.06
N LYS A 132 10.08 4.79 -26.25
CA LYS A 132 10.77 5.70 -27.17
C LYS A 132 10.37 5.47 -28.62
N GLU A 133 10.31 4.22 -29.07
CA GLU A 133 9.87 3.85 -30.43
C GLU A 133 8.40 4.21 -30.67
N ALA A 134 7.56 4.16 -29.61
CA ALA A 134 6.18 4.62 -29.67
C ALA A 134 6.04 6.17 -29.62
N GLY A 135 7.16 6.91 -29.61
CA GLY A 135 7.18 8.38 -29.69
C GLY A 135 7.01 9.10 -28.34
N TYR A 136 7.17 8.41 -27.22
CA TYR A 136 7.07 9.01 -25.88
C TYR A 136 8.43 9.52 -25.37
N ASN A 137 8.40 10.63 -24.61
CA ASN A 137 9.55 11.12 -23.86
C ASN A 137 9.68 10.28 -22.59
N ALA A 138 10.40 9.15 -22.70
CA ALA A 138 10.47 8.13 -21.67
C ALA A 138 11.55 8.40 -20.62
N ARG A 139 11.25 8.05 -19.37
CA ARG A 139 12.22 8.04 -18.26
C ARG A 139 12.17 6.68 -17.56
N PRO A 140 13.25 5.88 -17.60
CA PRO A 140 13.33 4.65 -16.82
C PRO A 140 13.26 4.92 -15.32
N VAL A 141 12.44 4.12 -14.63
CA VAL A 141 12.32 4.10 -13.16
C VAL A 141 12.81 2.75 -12.67
N ILE A 142 13.78 2.76 -11.78
CA ILE A 142 14.49 1.57 -11.31
C ILE A 142 14.60 1.66 -9.79
N LEU A 143 14.40 0.54 -9.10
CA LEU A 143 14.67 0.46 -7.67
C LEU A 143 16.15 0.64 -7.40
N GLY A 144 16.50 1.54 -6.48
CA GLY A 144 17.88 1.81 -6.13
C GLY A 144 18.55 0.68 -5.36
N PRO A 145 19.90 0.55 -5.47
CA PRO A 145 20.62 -0.60 -4.93
C PRO A 145 20.60 -0.68 -3.40
N LEU A 146 20.61 0.45 -2.71
CA LEU A 146 20.60 0.45 -1.24
C LEU A 146 19.21 0.07 -0.72
N THR A 147 18.14 0.57 -1.33
CA THR A 147 16.77 0.13 -1.01
C THR A 147 16.61 -1.35 -1.31
N LEU A 148 17.10 -1.86 -2.44
CA LEU A 148 17.00 -3.28 -2.80
C LEU A 148 17.68 -4.18 -1.74
N LEU A 149 18.88 -3.83 -1.30
CA LEU A 149 19.56 -4.57 -0.23
C LEU A 149 18.82 -4.45 1.10
N TRP A 150 18.28 -3.27 1.43
CA TRP A 150 17.53 -3.05 2.66
C TRP A 150 16.26 -3.90 2.73
N LEU A 151 15.55 -4.03 1.61
CA LEU A 151 14.33 -4.84 1.50
C LEU A 151 14.58 -6.34 1.61
N GLY A 152 15.79 -6.78 1.32
CA GLY A 152 16.17 -8.18 1.34
C GLY A 152 16.40 -8.74 2.73
N LYS A 153 16.59 -10.03 2.79
CA LYS A 153 16.96 -10.77 4.00
C LYS A 153 18.17 -11.68 3.74
N THR A 154 18.79 -12.12 4.82
CA THR A 154 19.80 -13.19 4.76
C THR A 154 19.14 -14.50 4.38
N SER A 155 19.67 -15.18 3.35
CA SER A 155 19.21 -16.51 2.95
C SER A 155 19.45 -17.52 4.07
N LYS A 156 18.59 -18.54 4.11
CA LYS A 156 18.79 -19.70 5.03
C LYS A 156 20.08 -20.47 4.76
N ASP A 157 20.60 -20.35 3.54
CA ASP A 157 21.81 -21.03 3.09
C ASP A 157 23.10 -20.24 3.39
N ALA A 158 22.98 -19.05 3.98
CA ALA A 158 24.13 -18.26 4.44
C ALA A 158 24.86 -19.00 5.56
N GLN A 159 26.18 -19.12 5.44
CA GLN A 159 27.04 -19.85 6.39
C GLN A 159 27.68 -18.93 7.42
N ASP A 160 27.86 -17.65 7.07
CA ASP A 160 28.41 -16.66 8.00
C ASP A 160 27.29 -16.06 8.87
N PRO A 161 27.27 -16.32 10.19
CA PRO A 161 26.26 -15.75 11.10
C PRO A 161 26.35 -14.22 11.23
N ASN A 162 27.50 -13.64 10.86
CA ASN A 162 27.74 -12.18 10.89
C ASN A 162 27.59 -11.53 9.50
N PHE A 163 27.09 -12.27 8.52
CA PHE A 163 26.92 -11.75 7.17
C PHE A 163 26.12 -10.47 7.14
N ASN A 164 26.76 -9.41 6.61
CA ASN A 164 26.12 -8.14 6.36
C ASN A 164 25.84 -7.99 4.85
N ARG A 165 24.58 -7.98 4.46
CA ARG A 165 24.18 -7.86 3.05
C ARG A 165 24.69 -6.62 2.34
N TYR A 166 24.99 -5.54 3.07
CA TYR A 166 25.58 -4.34 2.47
C TYR A 166 27.03 -4.54 2.00
N SER A 167 27.72 -5.60 2.46
CA SER A 167 29.02 -5.98 1.91
C SER A 167 28.97 -6.38 0.43
N LEU A 168 27.78 -6.71 -0.08
CA LEU A 168 27.53 -7.04 -1.48
C LEU A 168 27.39 -5.79 -2.38
N LEU A 169 27.26 -4.61 -1.79
CA LEU A 169 26.96 -3.38 -2.53
C LEU A 169 27.98 -3.08 -3.65
N PRO A 170 29.30 -3.24 -3.48
CA PRO A 170 30.26 -2.99 -4.55
C PRO A 170 30.03 -3.88 -5.79
N LYS A 171 29.72 -5.16 -5.60
CA LYS A 171 29.40 -6.08 -6.70
C LYS A 171 28.07 -5.72 -7.35
N LEU A 172 27.05 -5.44 -6.55
CA LEU A 172 25.72 -5.05 -7.00
C LEU A 172 25.81 -3.75 -7.82
N ALA A 173 26.53 -2.74 -7.34
CA ALA A 173 26.69 -1.46 -8.01
C ALA A 173 27.34 -1.60 -9.40
N GLN A 174 28.29 -2.53 -9.58
CA GLN A 174 28.86 -2.81 -10.91
C GLN A 174 27.82 -3.33 -11.90
N THR A 175 26.86 -4.15 -11.42
CA THR A 175 25.77 -4.64 -12.29
C THR A 175 24.80 -3.50 -12.65
N TYR A 176 24.55 -2.57 -11.73
CA TYR A 176 23.82 -1.33 -12.05
C TYR A 176 24.54 -0.48 -13.09
N VAL A 177 25.87 -0.35 -13.01
CA VAL A 177 26.67 0.35 -14.04
C VAL A 177 26.42 -0.27 -15.42
N GLN A 178 26.48 -1.59 -15.55
CA GLN A 178 26.20 -2.27 -16.82
C GLN A 178 24.78 -1.97 -17.35
N LEU A 179 23.78 -1.89 -16.45
CA LEU A 179 22.41 -1.54 -16.82
C LEU A 179 22.33 -0.08 -17.31
N PHE A 180 23.02 0.84 -16.61
CA PHE A 180 23.05 2.27 -16.98
C PHE A 180 23.79 2.50 -18.30
N GLU A 181 24.88 1.77 -18.57
CA GLU A 181 25.56 1.79 -19.88
C GLU A 181 24.61 1.39 -21.01
N LYS A 182 23.80 0.34 -20.82
CA LYS A 182 22.79 -0.08 -21.79
C LYS A 182 21.69 0.98 -21.98
N LEU A 183 21.19 1.59 -20.91
CA LEU A 183 20.21 2.67 -20.98
C LEU A 183 20.76 3.90 -21.70
N ALA A 184 21.99 4.30 -21.38
CA ALA A 184 22.68 5.40 -22.05
C ALA A 184 22.91 5.09 -23.55
N ALA A 185 23.31 3.87 -23.89
CA ALA A 185 23.47 3.41 -25.28
C ALA A 185 22.12 3.42 -26.04
N ALA A 186 21.00 3.09 -25.37
CA ALA A 186 19.65 3.22 -25.92
C ALA A 186 19.19 4.68 -26.06
N GLY A 187 19.97 5.63 -25.51
CA GLY A 187 19.74 7.08 -25.58
C GLY A 187 18.83 7.62 -24.49
N ALA A 188 18.80 7.00 -23.33
CA ALA A 188 18.11 7.53 -22.15
C ALA A 188 18.90 8.75 -21.59
N PRO A 189 18.30 9.96 -21.52
CA PRO A 189 18.99 11.12 -20.94
C PRO A 189 18.92 11.15 -19.41
N TRP A 190 17.96 10.44 -18.83
CA TRP A 190 17.70 10.36 -17.41
C TRP A 190 17.39 8.93 -16.99
N VAL A 191 17.72 8.60 -15.75
CA VAL A 191 17.19 7.46 -15.00
C VAL A 191 16.71 7.96 -13.64
N GLN A 192 15.56 7.48 -13.20
CA GLN A 192 15.07 7.67 -11.84
C GLN A 192 15.44 6.45 -11.01
N LEU A 193 16.11 6.66 -9.88
CA LEU A 193 16.40 5.64 -8.88
C LEU A 193 15.52 5.86 -7.67
N ASP A 194 14.63 4.90 -7.41
CA ASP A 194 13.76 4.94 -6.23
C ASP A 194 14.55 4.45 -5.01
N GLU A 195 14.87 5.38 -4.12
CA GLU A 195 15.59 5.14 -2.86
C GLU A 195 14.76 5.58 -1.63
N PRO A 196 13.56 5.02 -1.44
CA PRO A 196 12.73 5.37 -0.28
C PRO A 196 13.37 4.97 1.08
N ILE A 197 14.41 4.16 1.12
CA ILE A 197 15.23 3.96 2.33
C ILE A 197 15.74 5.30 2.91
N LEU A 198 15.90 6.34 2.09
CA LEU A 198 16.36 7.65 2.53
C LEU A 198 15.43 8.35 3.53
N VAL A 199 14.17 7.91 3.65
CA VAL A 199 13.23 8.45 4.63
C VAL A 199 13.15 7.62 5.93
N VAL A 200 13.99 6.59 6.11
CA VAL A 200 14.07 5.79 7.34
C VAL A 200 15.40 5.99 8.07
N ASP A 201 15.43 5.60 9.36
CA ASP A 201 16.58 5.82 10.23
C ASP A 201 17.86 5.11 9.75
N THR A 202 17.74 3.98 9.07
CA THR A 202 18.86 3.17 8.57
C THR A 202 19.73 3.94 7.57
N ALA A 203 19.17 4.86 6.80
CA ALA A 203 19.90 5.56 5.73
C ALA A 203 21.11 6.35 6.23
N LYS A 204 21.01 6.96 7.40
CA LYS A 204 22.13 7.72 8.00
C LYS A 204 23.37 6.85 8.23
N GLN A 205 23.15 5.59 8.62
CA GLN A 205 24.24 4.63 8.87
C GLN A 205 24.90 4.16 7.57
N LEU A 206 24.25 4.37 6.43
CA LEU A 206 24.71 3.97 5.09
C LEU A 206 25.18 5.16 4.25
N SER A 207 25.46 6.32 4.87
CA SER A 207 25.83 7.53 4.15
C SER A 207 27.10 7.37 3.29
N ASN A 208 28.10 6.62 3.77
CA ASN A 208 29.32 6.33 3.02
C ASN A 208 29.04 5.40 1.84
N GLU A 209 28.22 4.38 2.03
CA GLU A 209 27.78 3.45 0.99
C GLU A 209 27.02 4.19 -0.12
N PHE A 210 26.15 5.13 0.23
CA PHE A 210 25.51 6.03 -0.74
C PHE A 210 26.54 6.81 -1.53
N LYS A 211 27.46 7.52 -0.86
CA LYS A 211 28.49 8.34 -1.53
C LYS A 211 29.31 7.51 -2.52
N GLN A 212 29.89 6.40 -2.06
CA GLN A 212 30.72 5.53 -2.90
C GLN A 212 29.96 4.98 -4.11
N THR A 213 28.72 4.58 -3.91
CA THR A 213 27.88 4.00 -4.98
C THR A 213 27.54 5.06 -6.03
N TYR A 214 27.09 6.24 -5.62
CA TYR A 214 26.69 7.29 -6.56
C TYR A 214 27.91 7.96 -7.24
N GLU A 215 29.06 8.02 -6.58
CA GLU A 215 30.33 8.41 -7.21
C GLU A 215 30.74 7.42 -8.31
N LEU A 216 30.60 6.11 -8.05
CA LEU A 216 30.84 5.08 -9.07
C LEU A 216 29.92 5.28 -10.27
N PHE A 217 28.62 5.50 -10.06
CA PHE A 217 27.64 5.71 -11.13
C PHE A 217 28.00 6.94 -11.97
N HIS A 218 28.25 8.06 -11.33
CA HIS A 218 28.62 9.31 -12.01
C HIS A 218 29.91 9.17 -12.83
N LYS A 219 30.91 8.48 -12.28
CA LYS A 219 32.20 8.24 -12.96
C LYS A 219 32.04 7.32 -14.17
N SER A 220 31.20 6.25 -14.03
CA SER A 220 31.05 5.23 -15.07
C SER A 220 30.17 5.69 -16.22
N VAL A 221 29.09 6.44 -15.93
CA VAL A 221 28.12 6.90 -16.93
C VAL A 221 27.83 8.40 -16.77
N PRO A 222 28.81 9.27 -17.02
CA PRO A 222 28.73 10.71 -16.70
C PRO A 222 27.65 11.47 -17.50
N ASN A 223 27.20 10.94 -18.62
CA ASN A 223 26.17 11.56 -19.46
C ASN A 223 24.74 11.13 -19.12
N LEU A 224 24.55 10.20 -18.17
CA LEU A 224 23.24 9.79 -17.70
C LEU A 224 22.86 10.56 -16.45
N ASN A 225 21.84 11.41 -16.54
CA ASN A 225 21.35 12.15 -15.39
C ASN A 225 20.60 11.21 -14.43
N ILE A 226 20.95 11.25 -13.15
CA ILE A 226 20.30 10.46 -12.11
C ILE A 226 19.37 11.35 -11.31
N LEU A 227 18.07 10.99 -11.26
CA LEU A 227 17.08 11.51 -10.33
C LEU A 227 16.92 10.52 -9.19
N VAL A 228 17.29 10.88 -7.97
CA VAL A 228 17.02 10.06 -6.78
C VAL A 228 15.62 10.38 -6.27
N ALA A 229 14.75 9.39 -6.19
CA ALA A 229 13.40 9.58 -5.71
C ALA A 229 13.22 9.03 -4.29
N THR A 230 12.75 9.90 -3.40
CA THR A 230 12.38 9.57 -2.02
C THR A 230 10.89 9.82 -1.82
N TYR A 231 10.21 8.97 -1.07
CA TYR A 231 8.79 9.13 -0.82
C TYR A 231 8.35 8.41 0.46
N PHE A 232 7.09 8.62 0.88
CA PHE A 232 6.45 8.13 2.09
C PHE A 232 6.90 8.78 3.39
N GLY A 233 7.78 9.76 3.34
CA GLY A 233 8.28 10.48 4.50
C GLY A 233 9.23 11.61 4.14
N ARG A 234 9.87 12.15 5.14
CA ARG A 234 10.84 13.25 5.03
C ARG A 234 12.28 12.77 5.17
N LEU A 235 13.19 13.47 4.54
CA LEU A 235 14.62 13.19 4.62
C LEU A 235 15.21 13.47 6.00
N GLU A 236 14.69 14.50 6.70
CA GLU A 236 15.26 15.01 7.95
C GLU A 236 16.78 15.30 7.81
N ASP A 237 17.59 14.78 8.73
CA ASP A 237 19.04 14.92 8.75
C ASP A 237 19.77 14.13 7.64
N ASN A 238 19.09 13.23 6.94
CA ASN A 238 19.67 12.54 5.78
C ASN A 238 19.97 13.52 4.62
N ILE A 239 19.33 14.69 4.57
CA ILE A 239 19.62 15.71 3.55
C ILE A 239 21.09 16.16 3.60
N ASP A 240 21.75 16.07 4.75
CA ASP A 240 23.12 16.51 4.91
C ASP A 240 24.12 15.74 4.04
N PHE A 241 23.92 14.45 3.86
CA PHE A 241 24.75 13.66 2.95
C PHE A 241 24.15 13.57 1.53
N VAL A 242 22.82 13.60 1.39
CA VAL A 242 22.15 13.51 0.08
C VAL A 242 22.51 14.69 -0.82
N LYS A 243 22.63 15.92 -0.29
CA LYS A 243 23.06 17.09 -1.04
C LYS A 243 24.50 17.01 -1.59
N GLU A 244 25.31 16.09 -1.07
CA GLU A 244 26.68 15.86 -1.50
C GLU A 244 26.83 14.78 -2.57
N LEU A 245 25.73 14.04 -2.85
CA LEU A 245 25.73 13.01 -3.89
C LEU A 245 25.85 13.65 -5.28
N PRO A 246 26.59 13.04 -6.21
CA PRO A 246 26.72 13.53 -7.58
C PRO A 246 25.48 13.11 -8.41
N ILE A 247 24.34 13.69 -8.07
CA ILE A 247 23.03 13.46 -8.70
C ILE A 247 22.56 14.72 -9.44
N ALA A 248 21.77 14.53 -10.50
CA ALA A 248 21.22 15.63 -11.27
C ALA A 248 19.89 16.14 -10.69
N GLY A 249 19.16 15.29 -9.97
CA GLY A 249 17.88 15.65 -9.36
C GLY A 249 17.57 14.87 -8.09
N LEU A 250 16.75 15.46 -7.23
CA LEU A 250 16.20 14.88 -6.02
C LEU A 250 14.68 15.04 -6.07
N HIS A 251 13.94 13.96 -5.83
CA HIS A 251 12.49 14.00 -5.65
C HIS A 251 12.14 13.86 -4.17
N ILE A 252 11.20 14.69 -3.69
CA ILE A 252 10.70 14.68 -2.32
C ILE A 252 9.16 14.62 -2.28
N ASP A 253 8.63 13.92 -1.28
CA ASP A 253 7.20 13.79 -1.03
C ASP A 253 6.68 14.99 -0.23
N LEU A 254 5.95 15.87 -0.89
CA LEU A 254 5.34 17.07 -0.27
C LEU A 254 3.86 16.87 0.06
N ASP A 255 3.29 15.70 -0.22
CA ASP A 255 1.96 15.32 0.23
C ASP A 255 2.01 14.85 1.70
N ARG A 256 2.97 13.97 2.03
CA ARG A 256 3.15 13.46 3.40
C ARG A 256 3.97 14.36 4.31
N ALA A 257 4.90 15.09 3.75
CA ALA A 257 5.87 15.88 4.50
C ALA A 257 6.11 17.25 3.84
N PRO A 258 5.09 18.11 3.72
CA PRO A 258 5.24 19.43 3.10
C PRO A 258 6.23 20.33 3.84
N GLU A 259 6.42 20.12 5.14
CA GLU A 259 7.37 20.87 5.99
C GLU A 259 8.83 20.67 5.62
N GLN A 260 9.16 19.61 4.88
CA GLN A 260 10.55 19.38 4.45
C GLN A 260 11.01 20.32 3.31
N LEU A 261 10.09 21.05 2.65
CA LEU A 261 10.44 21.87 1.49
C LEU A 261 11.53 22.91 1.82
N GLU A 262 11.32 23.71 2.86
CA GLU A 262 12.26 24.79 3.23
C GLU A 262 13.65 24.26 3.64
N PRO A 263 13.78 23.24 4.53
CA PRO A 263 15.07 22.63 4.82
C PRO A 263 15.78 22.06 3.58
N VAL A 264 15.05 21.39 2.69
CA VAL A 264 15.63 20.82 1.47
C VAL A 264 16.10 21.93 0.52
N LEU A 265 15.28 22.97 0.27
CA LEU A 265 15.67 24.11 -0.56
C LEU A 265 16.94 24.78 -0.03
N SER A 266 17.01 25.03 1.28
CA SER A 266 18.21 25.60 1.91
C SER A 266 19.46 24.74 1.70
N ALA A 267 19.31 23.42 1.76
CA ALA A 267 20.41 22.48 1.59
C ALA A 267 20.92 22.39 0.15
N ILE A 268 20.01 22.42 -0.86
CA ILE A 268 20.37 22.22 -2.27
C ILE A 268 20.59 23.53 -3.05
N ALA A 269 20.18 24.68 -2.53
CA ALA A 269 20.35 25.97 -3.20
C ALA A 269 21.82 26.22 -3.66
N PRO A 270 22.85 25.92 -2.85
CA PRO A 270 24.25 26.12 -3.26
C PRO A 270 24.76 25.04 -4.24
N THR A 271 23.96 24.02 -4.55
CA THR A 271 24.31 22.91 -5.46
C THR A 271 23.72 23.12 -6.85
N LYS A 272 23.97 22.16 -7.77
CA LYS A 272 23.32 22.12 -9.09
C LYS A 272 22.15 21.14 -9.14
N ILE A 273 21.78 20.51 -8.02
CA ILE A 273 20.72 19.51 -7.95
C ILE A 273 19.37 20.15 -8.26
N GLY A 274 18.66 19.62 -9.25
CA GLY A 274 17.27 19.98 -9.51
C GLY A 274 16.34 19.33 -8.48
N LEU A 275 15.15 19.91 -8.28
CA LEU A 275 14.17 19.41 -7.33
C LEU A 275 12.88 18.97 -8.03
N SER A 276 12.50 17.71 -7.84
CA SER A 276 11.20 17.18 -8.24
C SER A 276 10.25 17.24 -7.04
N LEU A 277 9.20 18.04 -7.20
CA LEU A 277 8.22 18.33 -6.17
C LEU A 277 7.05 17.33 -6.25
N GLY A 278 6.95 16.43 -5.31
CA GLY A 278 5.85 15.47 -5.16
C GLY A 278 4.62 16.12 -4.56
N LEU A 279 3.89 16.90 -5.34
CA LEU A 279 2.78 17.75 -4.89
C LEU A 279 1.41 17.09 -5.00
N VAL A 280 1.27 16.07 -5.84
CA VAL A 280 0.01 15.35 -6.08
C VAL A 280 0.08 14.00 -5.38
N SER A 281 -0.84 13.73 -4.46
CA SER A 281 -0.81 12.51 -3.66
C SER A 281 -0.79 11.23 -4.51
N GLY A 282 0.24 10.40 -4.36
CA GLY A 282 0.32 9.08 -4.97
C GLY A 282 -0.37 7.99 -4.14
N ARG A 283 -0.83 8.30 -2.92
CA ARG A 283 -1.34 7.35 -1.93
C ARG A 283 -2.80 7.52 -1.58
N ASN A 284 -3.42 8.65 -1.92
CA ASN A 284 -4.81 8.94 -1.61
C ASN A 284 -5.59 9.32 -2.87
N ILE A 285 -6.92 9.36 -2.75
CA ILE A 285 -7.84 9.48 -3.90
C ILE A 285 -8.47 10.87 -4.01
N TRP A 286 -8.13 11.78 -3.14
CA TRP A 286 -8.69 13.13 -3.14
C TRP A 286 -8.07 13.99 -4.22
N LYS A 287 -8.88 14.91 -4.79
CA LYS A 287 -8.35 16.00 -5.62
C LYS A 287 -7.31 16.79 -4.84
N THR A 288 -6.22 17.10 -5.50
CA THR A 288 -5.21 18.01 -4.97
C THR A 288 -5.75 19.43 -4.92
N ASP A 289 -5.54 20.17 -3.84
CA ASP A 289 -5.72 21.62 -3.82
C ASP A 289 -4.63 22.25 -4.69
N LEU A 290 -4.98 22.52 -5.96
CA LEU A 290 -4.02 23.06 -6.93
C LEU A 290 -3.51 24.44 -6.52
N GLY A 291 -4.34 25.26 -5.86
CA GLY A 291 -3.92 26.57 -5.37
C GLY A 291 -2.85 26.47 -4.29
N ALA A 292 -2.99 25.55 -3.35
CA ALA A 292 -2.00 25.30 -2.32
C ALA A 292 -0.72 24.67 -2.90
N ALA A 293 -0.85 23.72 -3.83
CA ALA A 293 0.27 23.06 -4.49
C ALA A 293 1.11 24.06 -5.32
N ILE A 294 0.47 24.95 -6.07
CA ILE A 294 1.17 25.99 -6.84
C ILE A 294 1.94 26.95 -5.92
N LYS A 295 1.36 27.32 -4.76
CA LYS A 295 2.05 28.18 -3.79
C LYS A 295 3.32 27.52 -3.24
N LEU A 296 3.29 26.22 -2.97
CA LEU A 296 4.47 25.46 -2.56
C LEU A 296 5.52 25.39 -3.69
N ALA A 297 5.05 25.09 -4.91
CA ALA A 297 5.94 25.03 -6.07
C ALA A 297 6.60 26.39 -6.37
N GLN A 298 5.84 27.50 -6.25
CA GLN A 298 6.36 28.86 -6.48
C GLN A 298 7.50 29.18 -5.51
N LYS A 299 7.41 28.82 -4.23
CA LYS A 299 8.52 28.98 -3.27
C LYS A 299 9.80 28.29 -3.75
N ALA A 300 9.68 27.10 -4.33
CA ALA A 300 10.82 26.38 -4.87
C ALA A 300 11.41 27.08 -6.12
N VAL A 301 10.52 27.55 -7.01
CA VAL A 301 10.92 28.36 -8.19
C VAL A 301 11.66 29.62 -7.77
N ASP A 302 11.16 30.35 -6.78
CA ASP A 302 11.77 31.58 -6.28
C ASP A 302 13.15 31.32 -5.61
N ALA A 303 13.30 30.15 -4.98
CA ALA A 303 14.53 29.81 -4.27
C ALA A 303 15.67 29.30 -5.17
N ILE A 304 15.37 28.47 -6.19
CA ILE A 304 16.40 27.80 -6.99
C ILE A 304 16.24 27.93 -8.51
N GLY A 305 15.24 28.67 -8.99
CA GLY A 305 14.97 28.89 -10.41
C GLY A 305 14.06 27.82 -11.05
N ALA A 306 13.27 28.23 -12.02
CA ALA A 306 12.26 27.37 -12.68
C ALA A 306 12.89 26.22 -13.49
N ASP A 307 14.08 26.43 -14.04
CA ASP A 307 14.86 25.46 -14.82
C ASP A 307 15.32 24.24 -13.99
N ARG A 308 15.35 24.36 -12.67
CA ARG A 308 15.71 23.31 -11.72
C ARG A 308 14.50 22.60 -11.11
N ILE A 309 13.27 22.96 -11.48
CA ILE A 309 12.06 22.41 -10.87
C ILE A 309 11.36 21.44 -11.80
N GLN A 310 10.91 20.31 -11.23
CA GLN A 310 9.99 19.36 -11.84
C GLN A 310 8.78 19.21 -10.92
N VAL A 311 7.59 19.01 -11.49
CA VAL A 311 6.35 18.71 -10.76
C VAL A 311 5.98 17.24 -10.97
N ALA A 312 5.65 16.55 -9.90
CA ALA A 312 5.37 15.13 -9.93
C ALA A 312 4.26 14.72 -8.93
N SER A 313 3.81 13.47 -9.03
CA SER A 313 3.11 12.82 -7.92
C SER A 313 4.07 12.54 -6.76
N SER A 314 3.55 12.51 -5.53
CA SER A 314 4.37 12.33 -4.31
C SER A 314 5.05 10.96 -4.24
N SER A 315 4.47 9.97 -4.88
CA SER A 315 4.96 8.60 -5.05
C SER A 315 4.32 7.96 -6.28
N SER A 316 4.59 6.67 -6.52
CA SER A 316 3.94 5.93 -7.60
C SER A 316 2.41 5.96 -7.48
N LEU A 317 1.72 6.21 -8.59
CA LEU A 317 0.25 6.14 -8.69
C LEU A 317 -0.28 4.69 -8.65
N LEU A 318 0.59 3.70 -8.53
CA LEU A 318 0.25 2.29 -8.30
C LEU A 318 -0.70 2.10 -7.10
N HIS A 319 -0.64 3.00 -6.11
CA HIS A 319 -1.43 2.93 -4.89
C HIS A 319 -2.80 3.57 -5.01
N THR A 320 -3.16 4.11 -6.18
CA THR A 320 -4.46 4.72 -6.47
C THR A 320 -5.20 3.93 -7.54
N PRO A 321 -6.55 3.97 -7.57
CA PRO A 321 -7.32 3.40 -8.68
C PRO A 321 -7.04 4.11 -10.00
N ILE A 322 -7.47 3.53 -11.12
CA ILE A 322 -7.10 4.02 -12.46
C ILE A 322 -7.80 5.34 -12.80
N THR A 323 -9.15 5.40 -12.76
CA THR A 323 -9.91 6.60 -13.15
C THR A 323 -11.28 6.64 -12.47
N VAL A 324 -11.70 7.83 -12.05
CA VAL A 324 -13.03 8.11 -11.49
C VAL A 324 -14.14 7.90 -12.54
N ALA A 325 -13.80 8.07 -13.81
CA ALA A 325 -14.77 7.94 -14.92
C ALA A 325 -15.50 6.60 -14.98
N ASN A 326 -14.92 5.55 -14.37
CA ASN A 326 -15.53 4.22 -14.28
C ASN A 326 -16.55 4.08 -13.15
N GLU A 327 -16.67 5.05 -12.24
CA GLU A 327 -17.49 4.97 -11.02
C GLU A 327 -18.91 5.53 -11.27
N LYS A 328 -19.74 4.78 -11.99
CA LYS A 328 -21.09 5.24 -12.41
C LYS A 328 -22.14 5.25 -11.30
N LYS A 329 -21.89 4.61 -10.16
CA LYS A 329 -22.85 4.54 -9.03
C LYS A 329 -22.55 5.56 -7.93
N LEU A 330 -21.42 6.25 -7.98
CA LEU A 330 -21.15 7.34 -7.05
C LEU A 330 -22.10 8.51 -7.33
N LYS A 331 -22.53 9.18 -6.27
CA LYS A 331 -23.21 10.46 -6.39
C LYS A 331 -22.29 11.45 -7.11
N PRO A 332 -22.79 12.24 -8.07
CA PRO A 332 -21.92 13.14 -8.85
C PRO A 332 -21.09 14.10 -8.01
N GLU A 333 -21.67 14.65 -6.93
CA GLU A 333 -20.96 15.51 -6.00
C GLU A 333 -19.78 14.82 -5.33
N VAL A 334 -19.94 13.56 -4.90
CA VAL A 334 -18.89 12.78 -4.25
C VAL A 334 -17.81 12.38 -5.26
N ALA A 335 -18.22 11.96 -6.46
CA ALA A 335 -17.29 11.63 -7.54
C ALA A 335 -16.42 12.83 -7.93
N ASP A 336 -16.97 14.04 -7.86
CA ASP A 336 -16.23 15.28 -8.15
C ASP A 336 -15.12 15.58 -7.14
N TRP A 337 -15.16 15.05 -5.92
CA TRP A 337 -14.09 15.22 -4.94
C TRP A 337 -12.89 14.32 -5.17
N PHE A 338 -13.04 13.31 -6.02
CA PHE A 338 -12.03 12.28 -6.23
C PHE A 338 -11.14 12.57 -7.43
N SER A 339 -9.91 12.11 -7.33
CA SER A 339 -8.90 12.14 -8.38
C SER A 339 -8.09 10.85 -8.27
N PHE A 340 -8.24 9.97 -9.26
CA PHE A 340 -7.50 8.71 -9.36
C PHE A 340 -6.27 8.88 -10.25
N ALA A 341 -5.57 7.82 -10.60
CA ALA A 341 -4.28 7.91 -11.29
C ALA A 341 -4.33 8.76 -12.58
N THR A 342 -5.36 8.58 -13.41
CA THR A 342 -5.52 9.34 -14.66
C THR A 342 -5.72 10.83 -14.38
N GLU A 343 -6.65 11.17 -13.49
CA GLU A 343 -6.95 12.56 -13.13
C GLU A 343 -5.75 13.22 -12.45
N LYS A 344 -5.00 12.49 -11.62
CA LYS A 344 -3.78 12.97 -10.95
C LYS A 344 -2.66 13.33 -11.94
N CYS A 345 -2.53 12.61 -13.03
CA CYS A 345 -1.65 13.01 -14.12
C CYS A 345 -2.04 14.37 -14.67
N GLY A 346 -3.35 14.63 -14.84
CA GLY A 346 -3.88 15.95 -15.25
C GLY A 346 -3.61 17.06 -14.23
N GLU A 347 -3.65 16.74 -12.93
CA GLU A 347 -3.31 17.69 -11.85
C GLU A 347 -1.82 18.07 -11.90
N VAL A 348 -0.91 17.09 -12.05
CA VAL A 348 0.54 17.33 -12.23
C VAL A 348 0.79 18.25 -13.42
N ALA A 349 0.18 17.96 -14.58
CA ALA A 349 0.32 18.78 -15.78
C ALA A 349 -0.24 20.19 -15.58
N THR A 350 -1.39 20.32 -14.89
CA THR A 350 -2.02 21.63 -14.63
C THR A 350 -1.15 22.51 -13.73
N ILE A 351 -0.51 21.96 -12.70
CA ILE A 351 0.46 22.69 -11.87
C ILE A 351 1.63 23.18 -12.73
N GLY A 352 2.20 22.30 -13.59
CA GLY A 352 3.30 22.67 -14.47
C GLY A 352 2.95 23.77 -15.46
N VAL A 353 1.73 23.74 -16.03
CA VAL A 353 1.21 24.82 -16.90
C VAL A 353 1.04 26.12 -16.11
N ALA A 354 0.44 26.05 -14.92
CA ALA A 354 0.17 27.25 -14.10
C ALA A 354 1.45 27.96 -13.64
N LEU A 355 2.54 27.25 -13.39
CA LEU A 355 3.85 27.83 -13.07
C LEU A 355 4.49 28.56 -14.25
N LYS A 356 4.17 28.18 -15.48
CA LYS A 356 4.66 28.84 -16.70
C LYS A 356 3.71 29.98 -17.13
N ASP A 357 2.42 29.71 -17.08
CA ASP A 357 1.34 30.63 -17.50
C ASP A 357 0.06 30.32 -16.70
N GLN A 358 -0.17 31.10 -15.66
CA GLN A 358 -1.34 30.92 -14.79
C GLN A 358 -2.67 31.15 -15.54
N ALA A 359 -2.68 32.04 -16.53
CA ALA A 359 -3.89 32.34 -17.33
C ALA A 359 -4.31 31.12 -18.16
N ALA A 360 -3.37 30.38 -18.71
CA ALA A 360 -3.63 29.14 -19.45
C ALA A 360 -4.26 28.03 -18.58
N ALA A 361 -4.03 28.05 -17.27
CA ALA A 361 -4.60 27.10 -16.32
C ALA A 361 -5.90 27.60 -15.64
N ALA A 362 -6.31 28.83 -15.84
CA ALA A 362 -7.33 29.51 -15.03
C ALA A 362 -8.64 28.74 -14.91
N GLN A 363 -9.19 28.22 -16.00
CA GLN A 363 -10.44 27.44 -15.99
C GLN A 363 -10.35 26.18 -15.11
N LYS A 364 -9.22 25.44 -15.22
CA LYS A 364 -9.01 24.23 -14.42
C LYS A 364 -8.81 24.58 -12.93
N LEU A 365 -8.13 25.68 -12.64
CA LEU A 365 -7.92 26.14 -11.27
C LEU A 365 -9.24 26.58 -10.63
N GLU A 366 -10.10 27.29 -11.36
CA GLU A 366 -11.42 27.68 -10.87
C GLU A 366 -12.32 26.47 -10.58
N ALA A 367 -12.36 25.49 -11.51
CA ALA A 367 -13.13 24.25 -11.31
C ALA A 367 -12.62 23.46 -10.11
N ASN A 368 -11.30 23.36 -9.93
CA ASN A 368 -10.68 22.71 -8.79
C ASN A 368 -11.04 23.41 -7.47
N ALA A 369 -10.92 24.75 -7.41
CA ALA A 369 -11.25 25.52 -6.22
C ALA A 369 -12.73 25.34 -5.80
N LYS A 370 -13.66 25.29 -6.76
CA LYS A 370 -15.08 24.99 -6.50
C LYS A 370 -15.28 23.60 -5.91
N SER A 371 -14.62 22.59 -6.48
CA SER A 371 -14.69 21.21 -5.98
C SER A 371 -14.12 21.07 -4.55
N ILE A 372 -12.96 21.71 -4.29
CA ILE A 372 -12.34 21.72 -2.95
C ILE A 372 -13.25 22.41 -1.93
N ALA A 373 -13.86 23.56 -2.29
CA ALA A 373 -14.79 24.27 -1.42
C ALA A 373 -16.04 23.42 -1.14
N ALA A 374 -16.67 22.83 -2.16
CA ALA A 374 -17.85 21.98 -2.00
C ALA A 374 -17.59 20.79 -1.06
N ARG A 375 -16.42 20.16 -1.18
CA ARG A 375 -16.02 19.09 -0.26
C ARG A 375 -15.82 19.59 1.17
N ARG A 376 -15.14 20.71 1.36
CA ARG A 376 -14.89 21.30 2.68
C ARG A 376 -16.19 21.66 3.38
N ASP A 377 -17.15 22.23 2.62
CA ASP A 377 -18.39 22.77 3.14
C ASP A 377 -19.51 21.70 3.21
N PHE A 378 -19.19 20.43 2.94
CA PHE A 378 -20.15 19.33 3.02
C PHE A 378 -20.64 19.15 4.47
N GLU A 379 -21.97 19.23 4.67
CA GLU A 379 -22.61 19.29 5.99
C GLU A 379 -22.24 18.13 6.95
N LYS A 380 -22.05 16.92 6.38
CA LYS A 380 -21.69 15.72 7.17
C LYS A 380 -20.22 15.63 7.54
N ASN A 381 -19.38 16.54 7.05
CA ASN A 381 -17.96 16.56 7.42
C ASN A 381 -17.73 16.81 8.91
N SER A 382 -18.69 17.45 9.59
CA SER A 382 -18.61 17.78 10.99
C SER A 382 -19.94 17.46 11.66
N ASP A 383 -20.12 16.18 12.04
CA ASP A 383 -21.26 15.76 12.85
C ASP A 383 -21.02 16.18 14.31
N PRO A 384 -21.83 17.09 14.87
CA PRO A 384 -21.63 17.59 16.22
C PRO A 384 -21.63 16.47 17.28
N ALA A 385 -22.51 15.46 17.13
CA ALA A 385 -22.59 14.37 18.09
C ALA A 385 -21.33 13.49 18.07
N VAL A 386 -20.79 13.20 16.90
CA VAL A 386 -19.53 12.44 16.73
C VAL A 386 -18.36 13.24 17.31
N ARG A 387 -18.28 14.54 16.99
CA ARG A 387 -17.20 15.41 17.45
C ARG A 387 -17.21 15.60 18.95
N GLU A 388 -18.37 15.79 19.56
CA GLU A 388 -18.53 15.88 21.01
C GLU A 388 -18.09 14.61 21.71
N ARG A 389 -18.46 13.43 21.18
CA ARG A 389 -18.01 12.15 21.75
C ARG A 389 -16.50 12.00 21.75
N VAL A 390 -15.83 12.38 20.66
CA VAL A 390 -14.35 12.33 20.57
C VAL A 390 -13.72 13.36 21.54
N ALA A 391 -14.25 14.57 21.61
CA ALA A 391 -13.74 15.61 22.51
C ALA A 391 -13.88 15.25 24.00
N ASN A 392 -14.86 14.41 24.35
CA ASN A 392 -15.11 13.94 25.70
C ASN A 392 -14.26 12.72 26.12
N ILE A 393 -13.38 12.20 25.25
CA ILE A 393 -12.44 11.13 25.62
C ILE A 393 -11.43 11.68 26.62
N LYS A 394 -11.37 11.04 27.78
CA LYS A 394 -10.44 11.40 28.86
C LYS A 394 -9.21 10.49 28.86
N PRO A 395 -8.09 10.92 29.44
CA PRO A 395 -6.91 10.07 29.58
C PRO A 395 -7.17 8.72 30.27
N GLU A 396 -8.10 8.68 31.23
CA GLU A 396 -8.51 7.45 31.91
C GLU A 396 -9.23 6.46 30.99
N ASP A 397 -9.93 6.95 29.96
CA ASP A 397 -10.64 6.10 28.99
C ASP A 397 -9.68 5.32 28.07
N LEU A 398 -8.43 5.78 27.98
CA LEU A 398 -7.37 5.12 27.20
C LEU A 398 -6.70 3.98 27.98
N ASN A 399 -7.06 3.79 29.26
CA ASN A 399 -6.51 2.77 30.12
C ASN A 399 -7.61 1.84 30.65
N ARG A 400 -7.26 0.59 30.90
CA ARG A 400 -8.17 -0.34 31.56
C ARG A 400 -8.24 -0.02 33.05
N LYS A 401 -9.44 -0.13 33.63
CA LYS A 401 -9.67 0.19 35.06
C LYS A 401 -8.82 -0.67 36.01
N SER A 402 -8.55 -1.90 35.65
CA SER A 402 -7.79 -2.85 36.48
C SER A 402 -6.58 -3.37 35.70
N PRO A 403 -5.41 -3.58 36.36
CA PRO A 403 -4.25 -4.18 35.76
C PRO A 403 -4.50 -5.65 35.39
N PHE A 404 -3.73 -6.17 34.44
CA PHE A 404 -3.90 -7.52 33.89
C PHE A 404 -3.98 -8.64 34.97
N PRO A 405 -3.14 -8.70 36.01
CA PRO A 405 -3.21 -9.77 37.01
C PRO A 405 -4.59 -9.85 37.70
N GLN A 406 -5.19 -8.69 38.03
CA GLN A 406 -6.52 -8.64 38.65
C GLN A 406 -7.61 -9.06 37.64
N ARG A 407 -7.53 -8.57 36.41
CA ARG A 407 -8.50 -8.93 35.35
C ARG A 407 -8.43 -10.43 35.02
N ARG A 408 -7.24 -11.00 34.93
CA ARG A 408 -7.03 -12.41 34.64
C ARG A 408 -7.76 -13.31 35.64
N GLU A 409 -7.68 -12.98 36.93
CA GLU A 409 -8.34 -13.78 37.96
C GLU A 409 -9.88 -13.71 37.84
N VAL A 410 -10.44 -12.52 37.66
CA VAL A 410 -11.88 -12.35 37.41
C VAL A 410 -12.34 -13.08 36.14
N GLN A 411 -11.58 -12.96 35.07
CA GLN A 411 -11.90 -13.61 33.79
C GLN A 411 -11.85 -15.14 33.90
N ARG A 412 -10.87 -15.70 34.60
CA ARG A 412 -10.78 -17.16 34.83
C ARG A 412 -12.01 -17.68 35.57
N GLN A 413 -12.44 -16.98 36.61
CA GLN A 413 -13.63 -17.36 37.37
C GLN A 413 -14.92 -17.23 36.56
N PHE A 414 -15.02 -16.21 35.72
CA PHE A 414 -16.18 -15.92 34.88
C PHE A 414 -16.28 -16.86 33.66
N LEU A 415 -15.18 -17.05 32.93
CA LEU A 415 -15.18 -17.84 31.70
C LEU A 415 -15.07 -19.34 31.97
N LYS A 416 -14.43 -19.75 33.05
CA LYS A 416 -14.18 -21.16 33.44
C LYS A 416 -13.53 -22.01 32.35
N LEU A 417 -12.63 -21.39 31.58
CA LEU A 417 -11.87 -22.05 30.52
C LEU A 417 -10.69 -22.87 31.10
N PRO A 418 -10.24 -23.91 30.40
CA PRO A 418 -9.03 -24.65 30.79
C PRO A 418 -7.77 -23.75 30.73
N PRO A 419 -6.63 -24.17 31.29
CA PRO A 419 -5.40 -23.39 31.29
C PRO A 419 -4.89 -22.97 29.89
N PHE A 420 -5.14 -23.79 28.88
CA PHE A 420 -4.76 -23.53 27.48
C PHE A 420 -5.99 -23.76 26.58
N PRO A 421 -6.94 -22.80 26.57
CA PRO A 421 -8.17 -22.97 25.80
C PRO A 421 -7.89 -22.92 24.30
N THR A 422 -8.51 -23.84 23.59
CA THR A 422 -8.41 -23.91 22.13
C THR A 422 -9.49 -23.07 21.44
N THR A 423 -9.13 -22.39 20.38
CA THR A 423 -10.03 -21.62 19.52
C THR A 423 -9.46 -21.47 18.13
N THR A 424 -10.23 -20.94 17.17
CA THR A 424 -9.72 -20.49 15.87
C THR A 424 -9.65 -18.97 15.83
N ILE A 425 -8.99 -18.40 14.80
CA ILE A 425 -8.89 -16.95 14.64
C ILE A 425 -10.27 -16.31 14.44
N GLY A 426 -11.10 -16.86 13.52
CA GLY A 426 -12.43 -16.29 13.26
C GLY A 426 -13.05 -16.83 11.99
N SER A 427 -12.61 -16.37 10.83
CA SER A 427 -13.18 -16.74 9.54
C SER A 427 -12.84 -18.18 9.13
N PHE A 428 -13.84 -18.86 8.55
CA PHE A 428 -13.68 -20.12 7.85
C PHE A 428 -13.57 -19.91 6.33
N PRO A 429 -13.10 -20.91 5.56
CA PRO A 429 -12.93 -20.75 4.12
C PRO A 429 -14.22 -20.34 3.42
N GLN A 430 -14.14 -19.32 2.58
CA GLN A 430 -15.24 -18.90 1.73
C GLN A 430 -15.45 -19.93 0.61
N THR A 431 -16.39 -20.83 0.79
CA THR A 431 -16.72 -21.90 -0.17
C THR A 431 -17.23 -21.34 -1.50
N LYS A 432 -17.30 -22.18 -2.53
CA LYS A 432 -17.91 -21.81 -3.81
C LYS A 432 -19.39 -21.44 -3.61
N GLU A 433 -20.09 -22.17 -2.74
CA GLU A 433 -21.51 -21.98 -2.43
C GLU A 433 -21.74 -20.63 -1.75
N ILE A 434 -20.98 -20.29 -0.70
CA ILE A 434 -21.08 -18.98 -0.02
C ILE A 434 -20.93 -17.86 -1.04
N ARG A 435 -19.93 -17.94 -1.93
CA ARG A 435 -19.70 -16.92 -2.97
C ARG A 435 -20.86 -16.86 -3.98
N GLN A 436 -21.44 -17.98 -4.35
CA GLN A 436 -22.59 -18.04 -5.27
C GLN A 436 -23.84 -17.43 -4.65
N TYR A 437 -24.19 -17.80 -3.41
CA TYR A 437 -25.35 -17.25 -2.71
C TYR A 437 -25.22 -15.73 -2.51
N ARG A 438 -24.05 -15.25 -2.10
CA ARG A 438 -23.76 -13.81 -1.99
C ARG A 438 -23.94 -13.10 -3.33
N ALA A 439 -23.45 -13.68 -4.43
CA ALA A 439 -23.56 -13.09 -5.75
C ALA A 439 -25.04 -13.05 -6.23
N ARG A 440 -25.80 -14.10 -5.98
CA ARG A 440 -27.25 -14.16 -6.30
C ARG A 440 -28.04 -13.12 -5.50
N PHE A 441 -27.75 -12.99 -4.21
CA PHE A 441 -28.36 -11.96 -3.36
C PHE A 441 -28.03 -10.55 -3.84
N THR A 442 -26.74 -10.26 -4.13
CA THR A 442 -26.29 -8.95 -4.66
C THR A 442 -26.98 -8.58 -5.98
N LYS A 443 -27.34 -9.58 -6.80
CA LYS A 443 -28.07 -9.38 -8.07
C LYS A 443 -29.58 -9.32 -7.90
N GLY A 444 -30.10 -9.54 -6.70
CA GLY A 444 -31.53 -9.63 -6.45
C GLY A 444 -32.21 -10.91 -6.97
N GLU A 445 -31.42 -11.97 -7.24
CA GLU A 445 -31.93 -13.28 -7.71
C GLU A 445 -32.54 -14.13 -6.60
N ILE A 446 -32.22 -13.82 -5.34
CA ILE A 446 -32.79 -14.45 -4.13
C ILE A 446 -33.19 -13.38 -3.13
N SER A 447 -34.17 -13.70 -2.27
CA SER A 447 -34.60 -12.79 -1.21
C SER A 447 -33.55 -12.69 -0.07
N GLN A 448 -33.70 -11.67 0.77
CA GLN A 448 -32.93 -11.54 1.99
C GLN A 448 -33.13 -12.72 2.94
N GLU A 449 -34.37 -13.17 3.10
CA GLU A 449 -34.72 -14.34 3.91
C GLU A 449 -34.03 -15.62 3.44
N GLU A 450 -34.01 -15.87 2.12
CA GLU A 450 -33.33 -17.04 1.55
C GLU A 450 -31.85 -17.00 1.78
N TYR A 451 -31.23 -15.80 1.61
CA TYR A 451 -29.81 -15.59 1.87
C TYR A 451 -29.45 -15.77 3.34
N GLU A 452 -30.25 -15.20 4.24
CA GLU A 452 -30.04 -15.31 5.69
C GLU A 452 -30.18 -16.75 6.18
N LYS A 453 -31.19 -17.48 5.67
CA LYS A 453 -31.36 -18.90 5.96
C LYS A 453 -30.18 -19.75 5.54
N PHE A 454 -29.59 -19.43 4.39
CA PHE A 454 -28.36 -20.07 3.94
C PHE A 454 -27.21 -19.79 4.91
N LEU A 455 -27.01 -18.54 5.33
CA LEU A 455 -25.97 -18.15 6.30
C LEU A 455 -26.15 -18.84 7.66
N GLU A 456 -27.40 -18.95 8.15
CA GLU A 456 -27.71 -19.68 9.37
C GLU A 456 -27.27 -21.14 9.30
N ASN A 457 -27.51 -21.82 8.16
CA ASN A 457 -27.09 -23.20 7.96
C ASN A 457 -25.54 -23.33 7.93
N GLU A 458 -24.84 -22.40 7.28
CA GLU A 458 -23.37 -22.38 7.27
C GLU A 458 -22.80 -22.18 8.69
N ILE A 459 -23.37 -21.25 9.46
CA ILE A 459 -22.97 -21.00 10.86
C ILE A 459 -23.21 -22.26 11.70
N LYS A 460 -24.38 -22.91 11.55
CA LYS A 460 -24.69 -24.13 12.27
C LYS A 460 -23.66 -25.23 12.00
N MET A 461 -23.38 -25.49 10.72
CA MET A 461 -22.37 -26.47 10.32
C MET A 461 -20.99 -26.17 10.92
N VAL A 462 -20.58 -24.90 10.93
CA VAL A 462 -19.29 -24.48 11.49
C VAL A 462 -19.25 -24.69 13.01
N VAL A 463 -20.32 -24.37 13.73
CA VAL A 463 -20.41 -24.57 15.18
C VAL A 463 -20.35 -26.06 15.52
N GLU A 464 -21.18 -26.90 14.87
CA GLU A 464 -21.21 -28.37 15.08
C GLU A 464 -19.83 -29.00 14.82
N LYS A 465 -19.11 -28.55 13.78
CA LYS A 465 -17.77 -29.05 13.46
C LYS A 465 -16.75 -28.67 14.52
N GLN A 466 -16.78 -27.45 15.05
CA GLN A 466 -15.88 -27.02 16.12
C GLN A 466 -16.16 -27.78 17.43
N GLU A 467 -17.42 -28.06 17.74
CA GLU A 467 -17.78 -28.89 18.90
C GLU A 467 -17.26 -30.33 18.76
N ALA A 468 -17.45 -30.92 17.58
CA ALA A 468 -16.94 -32.28 17.29
C ALA A 468 -15.41 -32.36 17.36
N LEU A 469 -14.69 -31.29 17.03
CA LEU A 469 -13.24 -31.20 17.16
C LEU A 469 -12.78 -30.89 18.61
N GLY A 470 -13.70 -30.63 19.52
CA GLY A 470 -13.40 -30.40 20.93
C GLY A 470 -12.85 -29.00 21.26
N LEU A 471 -13.04 -27.99 20.39
CA LEU A 471 -12.60 -26.63 20.68
C LEU A 471 -13.34 -26.06 21.91
N ASP A 472 -12.64 -25.24 22.70
CA ASP A 472 -13.15 -24.68 23.95
C ASP A 472 -13.93 -23.39 23.74
N VAL A 473 -13.46 -22.51 22.86
CA VAL A 473 -14.10 -21.24 22.48
C VAL A 473 -14.37 -21.27 20.98
N LEU A 474 -15.64 -21.08 20.61
CA LEU A 474 -16.09 -21.21 19.24
C LEU A 474 -16.23 -19.86 18.55
N VAL A 475 -16.21 -19.88 17.22
CA VAL A 475 -16.50 -18.73 16.35
C VAL A 475 -17.66 -19.08 15.41
N HIS A 476 -18.40 -18.07 14.92
CA HIS A 476 -19.49 -18.31 13.96
C HIS A 476 -19.01 -18.59 12.52
N GLY A 477 -17.72 -18.35 12.23
CA GLY A 477 -17.09 -18.67 10.94
C GLY A 477 -17.16 -17.58 9.87
N GLU A 478 -17.91 -16.52 10.08
CA GLU A 478 -18.02 -15.31 9.25
C GLU A 478 -18.49 -15.53 7.79
N PRO A 479 -19.48 -16.39 7.50
CA PRO A 479 -19.93 -16.63 6.13
C PRO A 479 -20.59 -15.39 5.49
N GLU A 480 -21.10 -14.46 6.28
CA GLU A 480 -21.72 -13.21 5.84
C GLU A 480 -20.70 -12.19 5.33
N ARG A 481 -19.42 -12.32 5.69
CA ARG A 481 -18.37 -11.33 5.38
C ARG A 481 -17.61 -11.72 4.11
N ASN A 482 -17.36 -10.74 3.26
CA ASN A 482 -16.50 -10.88 2.07
C ASN A 482 -15.07 -10.38 2.32
N ASP A 483 -14.95 -9.32 3.10
CA ASP A 483 -13.70 -8.67 3.48
C ASP A 483 -13.86 -8.06 4.89
N MET A 484 -12.81 -8.14 5.70
CA MET A 484 -12.89 -7.74 7.11
C MET A 484 -13.02 -6.23 7.32
N VAL A 485 -12.70 -5.39 6.35
CA VAL A 485 -12.85 -3.93 6.42
C VAL A 485 -14.11 -3.48 5.69
N GLN A 486 -14.38 -4.02 4.50
CA GLN A 486 -15.56 -3.68 3.72
C GLN A 486 -16.84 -3.97 4.51
N TYR A 487 -16.94 -5.13 5.18
CA TYR A 487 -18.12 -5.52 5.96
C TYR A 487 -18.51 -4.47 7.02
N PHE A 488 -17.53 -3.96 7.77
CA PHE A 488 -17.78 -2.94 8.78
C PHE A 488 -18.06 -1.58 8.18
N GLY A 489 -17.27 -1.17 7.18
CA GLY A 489 -17.47 0.11 6.51
C GLY A 489 -18.86 0.25 5.87
N GLU A 490 -19.42 -0.85 5.30
CA GLU A 490 -20.77 -0.85 4.71
C GLU A 490 -21.89 -0.61 5.74
N GLN A 491 -21.61 -0.79 7.02
CA GLN A 491 -22.56 -0.65 8.13
C GLN A 491 -22.29 0.60 8.99
N LEU A 492 -21.24 1.34 8.67
CA LEU A 492 -20.90 2.60 9.33
C LEU A 492 -21.28 3.78 8.43
N ASP A 493 -21.85 4.82 9.02
CA ASP A 493 -21.97 6.10 8.34
C ASP A 493 -20.58 6.71 8.12
N GLY A 494 -20.45 7.56 7.10
CA GLY A 494 -19.19 8.22 6.77
C GLY A 494 -18.34 7.50 5.74
N PHE A 495 -18.70 6.27 5.34
CA PHE A 495 -18.01 5.50 4.33
C PHE A 495 -18.72 5.53 2.97
N VAL A 496 -17.92 5.47 1.90
CA VAL A 496 -18.38 5.32 0.52
C VAL A 496 -17.63 4.17 -0.14
N PHE A 497 -18.33 3.42 -0.98
CA PHE A 497 -17.80 2.28 -1.71
C PHE A 497 -17.88 2.54 -3.22
N THR A 498 -16.81 2.17 -3.90
CA THR A 498 -16.69 2.25 -5.36
C THR A 498 -17.03 0.89 -6.00
N GLN A 499 -17.17 0.88 -7.34
CA GLN A 499 -17.37 -0.36 -8.09
C GLN A 499 -16.08 -0.87 -8.74
N ASN A 500 -15.25 0.05 -9.24
CA ASN A 500 -14.11 -0.26 -10.09
C ASN A 500 -12.77 0.30 -9.55
N ALA A 501 -12.78 0.93 -8.38
CA ALA A 501 -11.60 1.51 -7.77
C ALA A 501 -10.67 0.45 -7.15
N TRP A 502 -10.25 -0.50 -7.98
CA TRP A 502 -9.34 -1.56 -7.60
C TRP A 502 -7.89 -1.07 -7.57
N VAL A 503 -7.17 -1.45 -6.52
CA VAL A 503 -5.75 -1.19 -6.31
C VAL A 503 -5.01 -2.51 -6.19
N GLN A 504 -3.85 -2.62 -6.81
CA GLN A 504 -3.05 -3.84 -6.75
C GLN A 504 -2.46 -4.02 -5.34
N SER A 505 -2.61 -5.23 -4.81
CA SER A 505 -1.96 -5.64 -3.57
C SER A 505 -0.67 -6.44 -3.90
N PHE A 506 -0.76 -7.41 -4.78
CA PHE A 506 0.37 -8.17 -5.36
C PHE A 506 -0.12 -9.05 -6.51
N GLY A 507 0.69 -9.24 -7.54
CA GLY A 507 0.38 -10.13 -8.67
C GLY A 507 -1.03 -9.89 -9.24
N SER A 508 -1.90 -10.91 -9.22
CA SER A 508 -3.30 -10.81 -9.65
C SER A 508 -4.27 -10.44 -8.51
N ARG A 509 -3.79 -10.22 -7.28
CA ARG A 509 -4.62 -9.81 -6.16
C ARG A 509 -4.80 -8.30 -6.12
N TYR A 510 -6.05 -7.89 -6.16
CA TYR A 510 -6.48 -6.49 -6.05
C TYR A 510 -7.42 -6.34 -4.87
N VAL A 511 -7.37 -5.18 -4.24
CA VAL A 511 -8.27 -4.75 -3.17
C VAL A 511 -9.04 -3.53 -3.62
N ARG A 512 -10.19 -3.31 -3.03
CA ARG A 512 -11.04 -2.13 -3.27
C ARG A 512 -11.29 -1.45 -1.92
N PRO A 513 -10.38 -0.58 -1.49
CA PRO A 513 -10.47 0.05 -0.19
C PRO A 513 -11.74 0.89 -0.05
N PRO A 514 -12.41 0.84 1.11
CA PRO A 514 -13.44 1.83 1.45
C PRO A 514 -12.86 3.25 1.47
N ILE A 515 -13.72 4.24 1.32
CA ILE A 515 -13.34 5.65 1.37
C ILE A 515 -14.07 6.31 2.54
N ILE A 516 -13.34 6.96 3.44
CA ILE A 516 -13.91 7.72 4.53
C ILE A 516 -14.14 9.16 4.03
N VAL A 517 -15.41 9.53 3.81
CA VAL A 517 -15.79 10.84 3.22
C VAL A 517 -16.28 11.86 4.24
N SER A 518 -16.72 11.42 5.43
CA SER A 518 -17.26 12.29 6.47
C SER A 518 -16.99 11.71 7.86
N ASP A 519 -17.52 12.33 8.93
CA ASP A 519 -17.43 11.77 10.29
C ASP A 519 -18.09 10.39 10.36
N VAL A 520 -17.51 9.50 11.16
CA VAL A 520 -17.90 8.10 11.24
C VAL A 520 -18.78 7.84 12.47
N SER A 521 -19.95 7.23 12.23
CA SER A 521 -20.84 6.77 13.31
C SER A 521 -21.41 5.38 13.01
N ARG A 522 -21.93 4.72 14.03
CA ARG A 522 -22.60 3.42 13.93
C ARG A 522 -24.11 3.60 14.10
N PRO A 523 -24.90 3.52 13.01
CA PRO A 523 -26.35 3.71 13.12
C PRO A 523 -27.07 2.49 13.73
N GLN A 524 -26.53 1.28 13.58
CA GLN A 524 -27.16 0.03 14.02
C GLN A 524 -26.13 -1.02 14.45
N PRO A 525 -26.53 -2.06 15.22
CA PRO A 525 -25.67 -3.22 15.49
C PRO A 525 -25.24 -3.92 14.20
N MET A 526 -23.96 -4.33 14.14
CA MET A 526 -23.36 -4.88 12.94
C MET A 526 -23.20 -6.41 12.97
N THR A 527 -22.83 -6.97 14.13
CA THR A 527 -22.44 -8.39 14.28
C THR A 527 -23.26 -9.12 15.34
N VAL A 528 -24.03 -8.39 16.15
CA VAL A 528 -24.79 -8.93 17.31
C VAL A 528 -25.70 -10.06 16.88
N ARG A 529 -26.44 -9.90 15.78
CA ARG A 529 -27.37 -10.93 15.26
C ARG A 529 -26.70 -12.28 15.04
N TRP A 530 -25.59 -12.29 14.29
CA TRP A 530 -24.90 -13.52 13.91
C TRP A 530 -24.19 -14.17 15.10
N SER A 531 -23.59 -13.37 15.97
CA SER A 531 -22.96 -13.84 17.20
C SER A 531 -24.00 -14.45 18.15
N SER A 532 -25.15 -13.81 18.31
CA SER A 532 -26.26 -14.32 19.17
C SER A 532 -26.86 -15.59 18.60
N TYR A 533 -27.08 -15.65 17.27
CA TYR A 533 -27.57 -16.88 16.63
C TYR A 533 -26.58 -18.03 16.86
N ALA A 534 -25.30 -17.82 16.61
CA ALA A 534 -24.28 -18.83 16.83
C ALA A 534 -24.21 -19.28 18.31
N GLN A 535 -24.30 -18.34 19.26
CA GLN A 535 -24.33 -18.68 20.71
C GLN A 535 -25.57 -19.50 21.07
N SER A 536 -26.70 -19.32 20.39
CA SER A 536 -27.92 -20.13 20.65
C SER A 536 -27.78 -21.61 20.27
N LEU A 537 -26.78 -21.93 19.44
CA LEU A 537 -26.53 -23.30 18.96
C LEU A 537 -25.60 -24.10 19.88
N THR A 538 -24.98 -23.48 20.89
CA THR A 538 -23.97 -24.13 21.74
C THR A 538 -23.99 -23.64 23.18
N GLN A 539 -23.59 -24.51 24.11
CA GLN A 539 -23.34 -24.16 25.51
C GLN A 539 -21.90 -23.63 25.75
N LYS A 540 -21.00 -23.82 24.78
CA LYS A 540 -19.65 -23.28 24.83
C LYS A 540 -19.64 -21.76 24.64
N ILE A 541 -18.52 -21.12 24.94
CA ILE A 541 -18.37 -19.67 24.71
C ILE A 541 -18.26 -19.40 23.23
N MET A 542 -19.17 -18.59 22.70
CA MET A 542 -19.06 -18.00 21.36
C MET A 542 -18.27 -16.69 21.45
N LYS A 543 -17.27 -16.55 20.60
CA LYS A 543 -16.43 -15.37 20.51
C LYS A 543 -16.99 -14.41 19.46
N GLY A 544 -17.35 -13.19 19.88
CA GLY A 544 -17.68 -12.10 18.95
C GLY A 544 -16.43 -11.65 18.21
N MET A 545 -16.58 -11.34 16.92
CA MET A 545 -15.46 -11.03 16.03
C MET A 545 -15.62 -9.64 15.43
N LEU A 546 -14.67 -8.74 15.68
CA LEU A 546 -14.66 -7.39 15.16
C LEU A 546 -13.30 -7.09 14.49
N THR A 547 -13.32 -6.22 13.50
CA THR A 547 -12.10 -5.59 12.99
C THR A 547 -11.86 -4.29 13.77
N GLY A 548 -10.64 -4.06 14.21
CA GLY A 548 -10.30 -2.91 15.03
C GLY A 548 -10.14 -1.60 14.24
N PRO A 549 -10.17 -0.45 14.95
CA PRO A 549 -10.21 0.86 14.32
C PRO A 549 -8.96 1.19 13.52
N VAL A 550 -7.79 0.74 13.95
CA VAL A 550 -6.52 0.99 13.23
C VAL A 550 -6.52 0.26 11.89
N THR A 551 -7.00 -0.99 11.85
CA THR A 551 -7.08 -1.78 10.62
C THR A 551 -8.11 -1.21 9.66
N ILE A 552 -9.31 -0.84 10.15
CA ILE A 552 -10.35 -0.21 9.32
C ILE A 552 -9.80 1.06 8.67
N LEU A 553 -9.14 1.93 9.45
CA LEU A 553 -8.55 3.18 8.96
C LEU A 553 -7.40 2.94 7.97
N ASN A 554 -6.46 2.03 8.28
CA ASN A 554 -5.28 1.81 7.45
C ASN A 554 -5.58 1.14 6.12
N TRP A 555 -6.63 0.33 6.05
CA TRP A 555 -7.05 -0.34 4.81
C TRP A 555 -8.16 0.40 4.08
N SER A 556 -8.45 1.63 4.49
CA SER A 556 -9.34 2.57 3.81
C SER A 556 -8.54 3.75 3.24
N PHE A 557 -9.13 4.47 2.30
CA PHE A 557 -8.65 5.80 1.93
C PHE A 557 -9.17 6.81 2.96
N PRO A 558 -8.27 7.39 3.80
CA PRO A 558 -8.69 8.28 4.86
C PRO A 558 -9.03 9.68 4.34
N ARG A 559 -9.73 10.44 5.15
CA ARG A 559 -9.88 11.90 4.99
C ARG A 559 -8.53 12.58 5.16
N VAL A 560 -8.42 13.80 4.62
CA VAL A 560 -7.20 14.63 4.73
C VAL A 560 -7.45 15.96 5.46
N ASP A 561 -8.69 16.23 5.85
CA ASP A 561 -9.11 17.46 6.54
C ASP A 561 -9.06 17.35 8.07
N ILE A 562 -8.97 16.13 8.61
CA ILE A 562 -8.78 15.86 10.04
C ILE A 562 -7.67 14.83 10.24
N GLY A 563 -7.05 14.86 11.41
CA GLY A 563 -5.98 13.93 11.78
C GLY A 563 -6.42 12.46 11.77
N ARG A 564 -5.46 11.57 11.54
CA ARG A 564 -5.72 10.11 11.58
C ARG A 564 -6.13 9.63 12.97
N ASP A 565 -5.62 10.25 14.01
CA ASP A 565 -6.01 10.01 15.40
C ASP A 565 -7.51 10.29 15.62
N GLN A 566 -8.00 11.43 15.14
CA GLN A 566 -9.41 11.78 15.22
C GLN A 566 -10.30 10.76 14.47
N GLN A 567 -9.89 10.35 13.28
CA GLN A 567 -10.60 9.31 12.51
C GLN A 567 -10.60 7.96 13.24
N ALA A 568 -9.45 7.56 13.80
CA ALA A 568 -9.33 6.33 14.59
C ALA A 568 -10.23 6.35 15.81
N PHE A 569 -10.33 7.47 16.55
CA PHE A 569 -11.20 7.60 17.70
C PHE A 569 -12.68 7.55 17.33
N GLN A 570 -13.10 8.13 16.20
CA GLN A 570 -14.48 8.01 15.72
C GLN A 570 -14.85 6.53 15.47
N ILE A 571 -14.01 5.80 14.76
CA ILE A 571 -14.20 4.36 14.50
C ILE A 571 -14.17 3.56 15.80
N ALA A 572 -13.24 3.86 16.70
CA ALA A 572 -13.13 3.18 18.00
C ALA A 572 -14.39 3.33 18.86
N LEU A 573 -14.98 4.53 18.90
CA LEU A 573 -16.22 4.78 19.63
C LEU A 573 -17.42 4.04 19.00
N ALA A 574 -17.48 3.95 17.68
CA ALA A 574 -18.48 3.15 16.98
C ALA A 574 -18.35 1.65 17.28
N LEU A 575 -17.13 1.12 17.30
CA LEU A 575 -16.87 -0.28 17.67
C LEU A 575 -17.09 -0.55 19.16
N ARG A 576 -16.81 0.42 20.03
CA ARG A 576 -17.13 0.31 21.47
C ARG A 576 -18.62 0.09 21.68
N ASP A 577 -19.47 0.80 20.93
CA ASP A 577 -20.92 0.60 21.01
C ASP A 577 -21.32 -0.82 20.59
N GLU A 578 -20.65 -1.38 19.56
CA GLU A 578 -20.85 -2.77 19.15
C GLU A 578 -20.45 -3.77 20.24
N VAL A 579 -19.31 -3.55 20.91
CA VAL A 579 -18.86 -4.40 22.03
C VAL A 579 -19.89 -4.37 23.18
N VAL A 580 -20.41 -3.20 23.52
CA VAL A 580 -21.45 -3.06 24.56
C VAL A 580 -22.73 -3.81 24.19
N ASP A 581 -23.15 -3.76 22.93
CA ASP A 581 -24.35 -4.48 22.48
C ASP A 581 -24.13 -6.00 22.43
N LEU A 582 -22.92 -6.47 22.04
CA LEU A 582 -22.54 -7.87 22.15
C LEU A 582 -22.58 -8.36 23.61
N GLU A 583 -22.05 -7.58 24.54
CA GLU A 583 -22.09 -7.90 25.98
C GLU A 583 -23.55 -8.02 26.48
N LYS A 584 -24.41 -7.05 26.14
CA LYS A 584 -25.85 -7.09 26.47
C LYS A 584 -26.56 -8.30 25.88
N ALA A 585 -26.13 -8.76 24.71
CA ALA A 585 -26.64 -9.95 24.04
C ALA A 585 -26.09 -11.27 24.63
N GLY A 586 -25.26 -11.21 25.68
CA GLY A 586 -24.72 -12.38 26.38
C GLY A 586 -23.43 -12.95 25.78
N ILE A 587 -22.80 -12.27 24.85
CA ILE A 587 -21.49 -12.67 24.31
C ILE A 587 -20.41 -12.33 25.34
N ARG A 588 -19.74 -13.36 25.85
CA ARG A 588 -18.79 -13.25 26.97
C ARG A 588 -17.34 -13.00 26.57
N ALA A 589 -16.99 -13.22 25.32
CA ALA A 589 -15.67 -12.99 24.74
C ALA A 589 -15.81 -12.26 23.41
N VAL A 590 -15.01 -11.21 23.22
CA VAL A 590 -14.95 -10.45 21.96
C VAL A 590 -13.48 -10.32 21.56
N GLN A 591 -13.18 -10.72 20.33
CA GLN A 591 -11.88 -10.51 19.69
C GLN A 591 -11.98 -9.29 18.78
N VAL A 592 -11.04 -8.35 18.96
CA VAL A 592 -10.88 -7.19 18.09
C VAL A 592 -9.58 -7.39 17.31
N ASP A 593 -9.71 -7.67 16.01
CA ASP A 593 -8.58 -7.97 15.14
C ASP A 593 -7.91 -6.69 14.64
N GLU A 594 -6.62 -6.56 14.92
CA GLU A 594 -5.80 -5.43 14.50
C GLU A 594 -4.55 -5.85 13.72
N PRO A 595 -4.69 -6.54 12.58
CA PRO A 595 -3.55 -6.97 11.79
C PRO A 595 -2.70 -5.79 11.27
N ALA A 596 -3.30 -4.62 11.10
CA ALA A 596 -2.60 -3.44 10.59
C ALA A 596 -1.79 -2.68 11.65
N ILE A 597 -1.85 -2.99 12.94
CA ILE A 597 -1.04 -2.28 13.96
C ILE A 597 0.44 -2.32 13.63
N ARG A 598 0.97 -3.51 13.33
CA ARG A 598 2.38 -3.66 12.97
C ARG A 598 2.74 -2.99 11.64
N GLU A 599 1.82 -3.03 10.69
CA GLU A 599 2.01 -2.46 9.36
C GLU A 599 1.90 -0.93 9.37
N GLY A 600 1.08 -0.38 10.26
CA GLY A 600 0.88 1.05 10.44
C GLY A 600 1.94 1.73 11.29
N LEU A 601 2.99 1.02 11.73
CA LEU A 601 4.09 1.64 12.45
C LEU A 601 4.77 2.70 11.58
N PRO A 602 5.14 3.87 12.14
CA PRO A 602 5.88 4.88 11.41
C PRO A 602 7.21 4.33 10.85
N LEU A 603 7.61 4.85 9.71
CA LEU A 603 8.85 4.46 9.03
C LEU A 603 10.11 4.85 9.84
N ARG A 604 10.02 5.90 10.65
CA ARG A 604 11.04 6.29 11.62
C ARG A 604 10.62 5.97 13.04
N ARG A 605 11.58 5.61 13.89
CA ARG A 605 11.33 5.24 15.29
C ARG A 605 11.07 6.41 16.23
N GLN A 606 11.21 7.64 15.79
CA GLN A 606 10.82 8.81 16.57
C GLN A 606 9.47 9.36 16.08
N PRO A 607 8.58 9.65 17.02
CA PRO A 607 8.63 9.56 18.46
C PRO A 607 7.92 8.32 19.02
N VAL A 608 8.43 7.85 20.11
CA VAL A 608 8.21 6.78 21.05
C VAL A 608 6.74 6.39 21.43
N SER A 609 5.72 6.97 20.81
CA SER A 609 4.32 6.72 21.22
C SER A 609 3.83 5.27 21.03
N TYR A 610 4.47 4.46 20.20
CA TYR A 610 4.09 3.05 19.98
C TYR A 610 4.81 2.05 20.86
N THR A 611 5.81 2.42 21.63
CA THR A 611 6.37 1.55 22.67
C THR A 611 5.27 1.13 23.66
N HIS A 612 4.25 1.95 23.80
CA HIS A 612 3.08 1.67 24.63
C HIS A 612 1.99 0.83 23.95
N LEU A 613 1.98 0.73 22.61
CA LEU A 613 1.03 -0.11 21.87
C LEU A 613 1.40 -1.59 21.89
N THR A 614 2.68 -1.93 22.05
CA THR A 614 3.16 -3.31 22.06
C THR A 614 3.21 -3.94 23.44
N LEU A 615 3.41 -3.14 24.50
CA LEU A 615 3.54 -3.65 25.87
C LEU A 615 2.25 -4.27 26.46
N PRO A 616 1.04 -3.75 26.23
CA PRO A 616 -0.18 -4.39 26.72
C PRO A 616 -0.54 -5.70 26.04
N THR A 617 0.01 -5.98 24.86
CA THR A 617 -0.27 -7.21 24.11
C THR A 617 0.75 -8.30 24.36
N SER A 618 1.92 -7.98 24.88
CA SER A 618 2.95 -8.96 25.25
C SER A 618 2.68 -9.66 26.58
N ASP A 619 1.71 -9.20 27.35
CA ASP A 619 1.26 -9.83 28.60
C ASP A 619 0.05 -10.77 28.41
N LEU A 620 -0.22 -11.18 27.18
CA LEU A 620 -1.26 -12.16 26.85
C LEU A 620 -0.71 -13.59 26.93
#